data_08bb4d0506e696ef8df6c2211c833b76
#
_entry.id   08bb4d0506e696ef8df6c2211c833b76
#
_cell.length_a   1.000
_cell.length_b   1.000
_cell.length_c   1.000
_cell.angle_alpha   90.00
_cell.angle_beta   90.00
_cell.angle_gamma   90.00
#
_symmetry.space_group_name_H-M   'P 1'
#
loop_
_entity.id
_entity.type
_entity.pdbx_description
1 polymer ?
#
loop_
_entity_poly.entity_id
_entity_poly.type
_entity_poly.pdbx_seq_one_letter_code
_entity_poly.pdbx_strand_id
1 'polypeptide(L)'
;RYDPILVDATHTVEWHISEFEKMAAVLHGYTETCVISFIDIYKKVERNFPEAKAVSRRDRITIGKALIEIAAKYGMTVRPCAEGNDLAAYGADCSGCMTVATFEKALHNRLEIPKRKINQRNGACACVLGVDIGAYDTCGHLCKYCYANADVNLVKENRKKHNPKSPFLIGESMSGDVIHEAEQKNWIDRQLRFDFF
;
A
#
# COMPACT_ATOMS: atom_id res chain seq x y z
N ARG A 1 -6.22 4.11 -0.60
CA ARG A 1 -4.90 4.54 -1.10
C ARG A 1 -5.08 5.50 -2.26
N TYR A 2 -4.27 6.54 -2.32
CA TYR A 2 -4.14 7.49 -3.42
C TYR A 2 -2.69 7.41 -3.92
N ASP A 3 -2.42 6.42 -4.73
CA ASP A 3 -1.06 6.08 -5.18
C ASP A 3 -1.02 5.17 -6.43
N PRO A 4 0.04 5.25 -7.21
CA PRO A 4 1.12 6.24 -7.09
C PRO A 4 0.70 7.61 -7.64
N ILE A 5 1.19 8.68 -7.02
CA ILE A 5 1.02 10.04 -7.53
C ILE A 5 2.04 10.28 -8.64
N LEU A 6 1.57 10.63 -9.81
CA LEU A 6 2.36 10.94 -11.01
C LEU A 6 2.05 12.37 -11.42
N VAL A 7 3.09 13.19 -11.65
CA VAL A 7 2.92 14.56 -12.16
C VAL A 7 3.37 14.61 -13.61
N ASP A 8 2.43 15.01 -14.48
CA ASP A 8 2.66 15.22 -15.90
C ASP A 8 1.82 16.43 -16.41
N ALA A 9 1.75 16.63 -17.72
CA ALA A 9 1.00 17.73 -18.32
C ALA A 9 -0.52 17.67 -18.06
N THR A 10 -1.06 16.48 -17.83
CA THR A 10 -2.49 16.25 -17.56
C THR A 10 -2.77 16.19 -16.06
N HIS A 11 -1.93 15.50 -15.32
CA HIS A 11 -2.05 15.27 -13.88
C HIS A 11 -1.12 16.25 -13.16
N THR A 12 -1.49 17.55 -13.17
CA THR A 12 -0.70 18.61 -12.53
C THR A 12 -0.84 18.57 -11.01
N VAL A 13 -0.04 19.35 -10.30
CA VAL A 13 -0.15 19.53 -8.84
C VAL A 13 -1.57 19.97 -8.46
N GLU A 14 -2.13 20.95 -9.18
CA GLU A 14 -3.46 21.49 -8.94
C GLU A 14 -4.55 20.47 -9.24
N TRP A 15 -4.36 19.65 -10.29
CA TRP A 15 -5.26 18.56 -10.62
C TRP A 15 -5.32 17.54 -9.47
N HIS A 16 -4.17 17.12 -8.93
CA HIS A 16 -4.13 16.18 -7.81
C HIS A 16 -4.83 16.72 -6.57
N ILE A 17 -4.63 18.00 -6.25
CA ILE A 17 -5.27 18.64 -5.10
C ILE A 17 -6.79 18.65 -5.28
N SER A 18 -7.28 19.07 -6.46
CA SER A 18 -8.70 19.12 -6.77
C SER A 18 -9.36 17.74 -6.74
N GLU A 19 -8.76 16.75 -7.39
CA GLU A 19 -9.32 15.38 -7.43
C GLU A 19 -9.29 14.70 -6.07
N PHE A 20 -8.22 14.92 -5.30
CA PHE A 20 -8.16 14.40 -3.93
C PHE A 20 -9.26 14.98 -3.04
N GLU A 21 -9.55 16.27 -3.14
CA GLU A 21 -10.62 16.89 -2.35
C GLU A 21 -11.99 16.29 -2.68
N LYS A 22 -12.29 16.07 -3.97
CA LYS A 22 -13.53 15.39 -4.40
C LYS A 22 -13.64 14.00 -3.81
N MET A 23 -12.56 13.20 -3.88
CA MET A 23 -12.55 11.85 -3.33
C MET A 23 -12.65 11.85 -1.81
N ALA A 24 -11.95 12.75 -1.12
CA ALA A 24 -12.00 12.89 0.32
C ALA A 24 -13.41 13.24 0.81
N ALA A 25 -14.10 14.12 0.11
CA ALA A 25 -15.48 14.49 0.44
C ALA A 25 -16.45 13.30 0.32
N VAL A 26 -16.29 12.46 -0.73
CA VAL A 26 -17.13 11.26 -0.93
C VAL A 26 -16.82 10.17 0.10
N LEU A 27 -15.55 10.04 0.51
CA LEU A 27 -15.09 9.00 1.44
C LEU A 27 -15.17 9.43 2.91
N HIS A 28 -15.58 10.65 3.18
CA HIS A 28 -15.77 11.15 4.55
C HIS A 28 -16.73 10.25 5.34
N GLY A 29 -16.32 9.87 6.55
CA GLY A 29 -17.08 8.96 7.42
C GLY A 29 -16.93 7.46 7.10
N TYR A 30 -16.34 7.10 5.95
CA TYR A 30 -16.09 5.70 5.57
C TYR A 30 -14.63 5.28 5.76
N THR A 31 -13.71 6.23 5.79
CA THR A 31 -12.29 5.96 6.01
C THR A 31 -11.65 7.02 6.89
N GLU A 32 -10.71 6.60 7.73
CA GLU A 32 -9.96 7.48 8.64
C GLU A 32 -8.51 7.69 8.20
N THR A 33 -8.07 6.96 7.19
CA THR A 33 -6.67 6.98 6.76
C THR A 33 -6.57 6.96 5.25
N CYS A 34 -5.74 7.83 4.70
CA CYS A 34 -5.34 7.78 3.31
C CYS A 34 -3.84 7.51 3.18
N VAL A 35 -3.48 6.41 2.55
CA VAL A 35 -2.08 6.11 2.23
C VAL A 35 -1.73 6.73 0.88
N ILE A 36 -0.62 7.44 0.82
CA ILE A 36 -0.09 8.05 -0.42
C ILE A 36 1.31 7.55 -0.72
N SER A 37 1.67 7.47 -1.99
CA SER A 37 3.06 7.35 -2.46
C SER A 37 3.22 8.04 -3.81
N PHE A 38 4.45 8.42 -4.15
CA PHE A 38 4.78 8.97 -5.45
C PHE A 38 5.35 7.88 -6.36
N ILE A 39 5.26 8.08 -7.67
CA ILE A 39 5.73 7.09 -8.63
C ILE A 39 7.24 6.85 -8.48
N ASP A 40 7.61 5.59 -8.35
CA ASP A 40 9.00 5.14 -8.42
C ASP A 40 9.35 4.74 -9.85
N ILE A 41 10.49 5.23 -10.34
CA ILE A 41 10.95 4.94 -11.69
C ILE A 41 11.86 3.71 -11.67
N TYR A 42 11.23 2.53 -11.66
CA TYR A 42 11.94 1.26 -11.83
C TYR A 42 12.30 1.02 -13.29
N LYS A 43 13.31 0.20 -13.57
CA LYS A 43 13.70 -0.21 -14.95
C LYS A 43 12.52 -0.65 -15.82
N LYS A 44 11.51 -1.24 -15.21
CA LYS A 44 10.28 -1.66 -15.90
C LYS A 44 9.37 -0.48 -16.22
N VAL A 45 9.28 0.50 -15.33
CA VAL A 45 8.53 1.74 -15.57
C VAL A 45 9.22 2.54 -16.67
N GLU A 46 10.54 2.70 -16.63
CA GLU A 46 11.31 3.35 -17.70
C GLU A 46 11.02 2.75 -19.07
N ARG A 47 10.91 1.41 -19.15
CA ARG A 47 10.62 0.71 -20.41
C ARG A 47 9.17 0.86 -20.86
N ASN A 48 8.20 0.74 -19.94
CA ASN A 48 6.78 0.67 -20.28
C ASN A 48 6.10 2.04 -20.26
N PHE A 49 6.74 3.02 -19.63
CA PHE A 49 6.23 4.38 -19.45
C PHE A 49 7.39 5.40 -19.52
N PRO A 50 8.08 5.47 -20.67
CA PRO A 50 9.30 6.28 -20.82
C PRO A 50 9.09 7.78 -20.61
N GLU A 51 7.88 8.27 -20.77
CA GLU A 51 7.49 9.66 -20.49
C GLU A 51 7.34 9.97 -18.98
N ALA A 52 7.20 8.95 -18.11
CA ALA A 52 7.08 9.16 -16.68
C ALA A 52 8.39 9.69 -16.08
N LYS A 53 8.25 10.62 -15.17
CA LYS A 53 9.37 11.23 -14.44
C LYS A 53 9.13 11.12 -12.94
N ALA A 54 10.21 11.00 -12.20
CA ALA A 54 10.14 11.11 -10.75
C ALA A 54 9.59 12.48 -10.35
N VAL A 55 8.67 12.49 -9.41
CA VAL A 55 8.08 13.76 -8.91
C VAL A 55 9.14 14.52 -8.13
N SER A 56 9.29 15.82 -8.44
CA SER A 56 10.27 16.67 -7.77
C SER A 56 10.01 16.74 -6.26
N ARG A 57 11.05 16.94 -5.44
CA ARG A 57 10.89 17.11 -4.00
C ARG A 57 9.96 18.28 -3.67
N ARG A 58 10.03 19.36 -4.46
CA ARG A 58 9.15 20.53 -4.30
C ARG A 58 7.68 20.14 -4.50
N ASP A 59 7.37 19.44 -5.59
CA ASP A 59 5.99 19.05 -5.91
C ASP A 59 5.46 18.02 -4.92
N ARG A 60 6.32 17.06 -4.47
CA ARG A 60 5.98 16.10 -3.42
C ARG A 60 5.56 16.78 -2.12
N ILE A 61 6.30 17.83 -1.70
CA ILE A 61 5.97 18.60 -0.50
C ILE A 61 4.70 19.42 -0.74
N THR A 62 4.56 20.07 -1.90
CA THR A 62 3.39 20.89 -2.22
C THR A 62 2.12 20.04 -2.24
N ILE A 63 2.13 18.93 -2.97
CA ILE A 63 1.00 17.99 -3.01
C ILE A 63 0.76 17.42 -1.62
N GLY A 64 1.78 16.84 -0.99
CA GLY A 64 1.64 16.19 0.31
C GLY A 64 1.04 17.10 1.38
N LYS A 65 1.50 18.35 1.46
CA LYS A 65 0.94 19.35 2.38
C LYS A 65 -0.54 19.62 2.10
N ALA A 66 -0.91 19.87 0.85
CA ALA A 66 -2.30 20.11 0.48
C ALA A 66 -3.19 18.88 0.76
N LEU A 67 -2.72 17.68 0.45
CA LEU A 67 -3.47 16.46 0.75
C LEU A 67 -3.66 16.24 2.27
N ILE A 68 -2.67 16.61 3.09
CA ILE A 68 -2.78 16.55 4.56
C ILE A 68 -3.85 17.52 5.07
N GLU A 69 -3.83 18.77 4.59
CA GLU A 69 -4.82 19.77 4.95
C GLU A 69 -6.24 19.35 4.56
N ILE A 70 -6.42 18.85 3.34
CA ILE A 70 -7.70 18.32 2.85
C ILE A 70 -8.14 17.11 3.67
N ALA A 71 -7.28 16.13 3.87
CA ALA A 71 -7.59 14.94 4.64
C ALA A 71 -8.07 15.28 6.06
N ALA A 72 -7.37 16.23 6.74
CA ALA A 72 -7.75 16.69 8.07
C ALA A 72 -9.16 17.32 8.09
N LYS A 73 -9.52 18.12 7.06
CA LYS A 73 -10.85 18.71 6.89
C LYS A 73 -11.95 17.64 6.86
N TYR A 74 -11.66 16.46 6.31
CA TYR A 74 -12.59 15.35 6.18
C TYR A 74 -12.36 14.21 7.23
N GLY A 75 -11.64 14.49 8.31
CA GLY A 75 -11.43 13.55 9.41
C GLY A 75 -10.49 12.38 9.08
N MET A 76 -9.61 12.55 8.09
CA MET A 76 -8.65 11.53 7.68
C MET A 76 -7.21 11.93 8.00
N THR A 77 -6.37 10.93 8.25
CA THR A 77 -4.92 11.08 8.40
C THR A 77 -4.19 10.60 7.16
N VAL A 78 -3.27 11.39 6.63
CA VAL A 78 -2.40 10.97 5.52
C VAL A 78 -1.21 10.17 6.04
N ARG A 79 -0.95 9.01 5.42
CA ARG A 79 0.21 8.15 5.70
C ARG A 79 1.07 7.96 4.44
N PRO A 80 2.25 8.60 4.36
CA PRO A 80 3.18 8.36 3.27
C PRO A 80 3.74 6.94 3.33
N CYS A 81 3.76 6.24 2.19
CA CYS A 81 4.29 4.88 2.09
C CYS A 81 5.67 4.89 1.43
N ALA A 82 6.72 4.59 2.19
CA ALA A 82 8.11 4.57 1.74
C ALA A 82 8.65 5.94 1.24
N GLU A 83 8.06 7.06 1.71
CA GLU A 83 8.38 8.41 1.25
C GLU A 83 9.28 9.19 2.24
N GLY A 84 9.79 8.52 3.27
CA GLY A 84 10.55 9.17 4.34
C GLY A 84 9.68 10.04 5.26
N ASN A 85 10.31 11.02 5.94
CA ASN A 85 9.67 11.81 6.98
C ASN A 85 9.43 13.27 6.59
N ASP A 86 9.65 13.66 5.34
CA ASP A 86 9.55 15.06 4.90
C ASP A 86 8.16 15.67 5.17
N LEU A 87 7.12 14.84 5.18
CA LEU A 87 5.74 15.28 5.41
C LEU A 87 5.31 15.28 6.89
N ALA A 88 6.13 14.74 7.80
CA ALA A 88 5.81 14.71 9.23
C ALA A 88 5.61 16.11 9.82
N ALA A 89 6.43 17.08 9.40
CA ALA A 89 6.33 18.48 9.85
C ALA A 89 5.00 19.15 9.46
N TYR A 90 4.25 18.57 8.53
CA TYR A 90 2.95 19.07 8.06
C TYR A 90 1.77 18.26 8.61
N GLY A 91 2.02 17.27 9.46
CA GLY A 91 0.98 16.48 10.13
C GLY A 91 0.69 15.11 9.53
N ALA A 92 1.55 14.60 8.61
CA ALA A 92 1.44 13.23 8.14
C ALA A 92 1.88 12.23 9.22
N ASP A 93 1.21 11.09 9.31
CA ASP A 93 1.67 9.94 10.09
C ASP A 93 2.68 9.11 9.27
N CYS A 94 3.95 9.36 9.47
CA CYS A 94 5.04 8.67 8.79
C CYS A 94 5.46 7.34 9.44
N SER A 95 4.71 6.81 10.40
CA SER A 95 5.04 5.55 11.09
C SER A 95 4.90 4.31 10.19
N GLY A 96 4.16 4.44 9.10
CA GLY A 96 3.88 3.35 8.15
C GLY A 96 2.40 3.06 7.95
N CYS A 97 2.08 2.40 6.86
CA CYS A 97 0.68 2.15 6.48
C CYS A 97 0.07 0.87 7.09
N MET A 98 0.91 -0.10 7.48
CA MET A 98 0.51 -1.41 8.01
C MET A 98 1.25 -1.70 9.33
N THR A 99 1.16 -0.78 10.29
CA THR A 99 1.82 -0.89 11.59
C THR A 99 1.09 -1.87 12.52
N VAL A 100 1.75 -2.31 13.59
CA VAL A 100 1.10 -3.11 14.65
C VAL A 100 -0.15 -2.40 15.14
N ALA A 101 -0.08 -1.11 15.45
CA ALA A 101 -1.21 -0.32 15.91
C ALA A 101 -2.39 -0.31 14.90
N THR A 102 -2.10 -0.32 13.59
CA THR A 102 -3.12 -0.42 12.55
C THR A 102 -3.87 -1.75 12.64
N PHE A 103 -3.13 -2.85 12.83
CA PHE A 103 -3.75 -4.17 12.99
C PHE A 103 -4.48 -4.31 14.32
N GLU A 104 -3.91 -3.83 15.42
CA GLU A 104 -4.55 -3.84 16.74
C GLU A 104 -5.89 -3.11 16.73
N LYS A 105 -5.93 -1.93 16.08
CA LYS A 105 -7.18 -1.18 15.89
C LYS A 105 -8.21 -1.97 15.09
N ALA A 106 -7.79 -2.60 13.99
CA ALA A 106 -8.69 -3.36 13.12
C ALA A 106 -9.22 -4.65 13.77
N LEU A 107 -8.38 -5.31 14.58
CA LEU A 107 -8.71 -6.58 15.24
C LEU A 107 -9.36 -6.38 16.62
N HIS A 108 -9.36 -5.16 17.14
CA HIS A 108 -9.75 -4.86 18.54
C HIS A 108 -9.01 -5.72 19.57
N ASN A 109 -7.75 -6.07 19.29
CA ASN A 109 -6.89 -6.90 20.10
C ASN A 109 -5.45 -6.39 20.09
N ARG A 110 -4.72 -6.62 21.17
CA ARG A 110 -3.27 -6.39 21.20
C ARG A 110 -2.52 -7.51 20.51
N LEU A 111 -1.38 -7.19 19.89
CA LEU A 111 -0.57 -8.12 19.13
C LEU A 111 0.87 -8.16 19.65
N GLU A 112 1.38 -9.36 19.88
CA GLU A 112 2.80 -9.61 20.17
C GLU A 112 3.54 -10.03 18.90
N ILE A 113 3.84 -9.06 18.05
CA ILE A 113 4.54 -9.31 16.79
C ILE A 113 6.06 -9.23 17.01
N PRO A 114 6.82 -10.30 16.69
CA PRO A 114 8.28 -10.28 16.85
C PRO A 114 8.93 -9.14 16.07
N LYS A 115 9.94 -8.47 16.67
CA LYS A 115 10.66 -7.35 16.02
C LYS A 115 11.17 -7.68 14.60
N ARG A 116 11.61 -8.94 14.35
CA ARG A 116 12.05 -9.40 13.02
C ARG A 116 10.95 -9.37 11.95
N LYS A 117 9.68 -9.29 12.36
CA LYS A 117 8.52 -9.15 11.47
C LYS A 117 8.11 -7.71 11.24
N ILE A 118 8.81 -6.76 11.82
CA ILE A 118 8.60 -5.33 11.60
C ILE A 118 9.63 -4.86 10.58
N ASN A 119 9.18 -4.16 9.55
CA ASN A 119 10.07 -3.56 8.56
C ASN A 119 10.95 -2.51 9.24
N GLN A 120 12.26 -2.58 8.96
CA GLN A 120 13.24 -1.65 9.51
C GLN A 120 13.93 -0.84 8.40
N ARG A 121 13.34 -0.75 7.23
CA ARG A 121 13.90 0.04 6.12
C ARG A 121 14.04 1.49 6.54
N ASN A 122 15.30 1.93 6.70
CA ASN A 122 15.72 3.33 6.89
C ASN A 122 15.02 4.09 8.03
N GLY A 123 14.50 3.42 9.04
CA GLY A 123 13.81 4.06 10.17
C GLY A 123 12.47 4.75 9.81
N ALA A 124 12.07 4.72 8.55
CA ALA A 124 10.92 5.47 8.03
C ALA A 124 9.67 4.61 7.83
N CYS A 125 9.67 3.35 8.24
CA CYS A 125 8.53 2.47 8.05
C CYS A 125 8.53 1.36 9.11
N ALA A 126 7.54 1.34 9.98
CA ALA A 126 7.30 0.30 10.98
C ALA A 126 6.19 -0.69 10.57
N CYS A 127 6.01 -0.93 9.27
CA CYS A 127 5.02 -1.88 8.77
C CYS A 127 5.35 -3.31 9.18
N VAL A 128 4.32 -4.07 9.52
CA VAL A 128 4.44 -5.51 9.74
C VAL A 128 4.74 -6.20 8.41
N LEU A 129 5.77 -7.04 8.40
CA LEU A 129 6.13 -7.86 7.24
C LEU A 129 5.18 -9.05 7.17
N GLY A 130 4.27 -9.03 6.22
CA GLY A 130 3.37 -10.13 5.91
C GLY A 130 3.91 -11.04 4.81
N VAL A 131 3.14 -12.08 4.51
CA VAL A 131 3.29 -12.88 3.29
C VAL A 131 2.33 -12.29 2.26
N ASP A 132 2.83 -12.00 1.07
CA ASP A 132 2.00 -11.60 -0.06
C ASP A 132 1.23 -12.83 -0.55
N ILE A 133 -0.10 -12.74 -0.55
CA ILE A 133 -0.98 -13.79 -1.09
C ILE A 133 -1.30 -13.57 -2.56
N GLY A 134 -0.79 -12.49 -3.16
CA GLY A 134 -0.93 -12.20 -4.58
C GLY A 134 0.00 -13.05 -5.45
N ALA A 135 -0.33 -13.18 -6.72
CA ALA A 135 0.54 -13.75 -7.73
C ALA A 135 0.88 -12.72 -8.80
N TYR A 136 2.16 -12.66 -9.18
CA TYR A 136 2.62 -11.81 -10.27
C TYR A 136 2.00 -12.24 -11.61
N ASP A 137 1.94 -11.34 -12.57
CA ASP A 137 1.39 -11.56 -13.90
C ASP A 137 -0.05 -12.11 -13.92
N THR A 138 -0.93 -11.54 -13.05
CA THR A 138 -2.34 -11.95 -12.96
C THR A 138 -3.33 -10.81 -13.16
N CYS A 139 -2.90 -9.55 -13.01
CA CYS A 139 -3.80 -8.40 -13.10
C CYS A 139 -4.05 -7.98 -14.55
N GLY A 140 -5.33 -7.97 -14.96
CA GLY A 140 -5.73 -7.60 -16.32
C GLY A 140 -5.77 -6.09 -16.61
N HIS A 141 -5.50 -5.21 -15.64
CA HIS A 141 -5.50 -3.75 -15.85
C HIS A 141 -4.30 -3.26 -16.67
N LEU A 142 -3.16 -3.96 -16.61
CA LEU A 142 -1.96 -3.68 -17.41
C LEU A 142 -1.46 -2.23 -17.29
N CYS A 143 -1.54 -1.64 -16.09
CA CYS A 143 -1.06 -0.29 -15.83
C CYS A 143 0.41 -0.14 -16.25
N LYS A 144 0.75 0.93 -16.96
CA LYS A 144 2.12 1.20 -17.47
C LYS A 144 3.18 1.19 -16.36
N TYR A 145 2.83 1.66 -15.16
CA TYR A 145 3.70 1.72 -13.98
C TYR A 145 3.66 0.44 -13.12
N CYS A 146 2.95 -0.60 -13.54
CA CYS A 146 2.76 -1.79 -12.71
C CYS A 146 4.08 -2.56 -12.49
N TYR A 147 4.46 -2.78 -11.24
CA TYR A 147 5.62 -3.61 -10.88
C TYR A 147 5.32 -5.12 -10.94
N ALA A 148 4.06 -5.51 -10.81
CA ALA A 148 3.67 -6.91 -10.65
C ALA A 148 3.44 -7.66 -11.98
N ASN A 149 3.18 -6.97 -13.09
CA ASN A 149 3.01 -7.59 -14.40
C ASN A 149 4.28 -7.44 -15.24
N ALA A 150 4.89 -8.54 -15.63
CA ALA A 150 6.08 -8.55 -16.48
C ALA A 150 5.75 -8.77 -17.95
N ASP A 151 4.77 -9.63 -18.26
CA ASP A 151 4.41 -10.05 -19.61
C ASP A 151 2.88 -10.12 -19.76
N VAL A 152 2.36 -9.40 -20.77
CA VAL A 152 0.93 -9.36 -21.08
C VAL A 152 0.38 -10.73 -21.50
N ASN A 153 1.18 -11.54 -22.20
CA ASN A 153 0.74 -12.86 -22.64
C ASN A 153 0.66 -13.81 -21.44
N LEU A 154 1.65 -13.73 -20.54
CA LEU A 154 1.63 -14.49 -19.29
C LEU A 154 0.43 -14.11 -18.42
N VAL A 155 0.09 -12.82 -18.34
CA VAL A 155 -1.14 -12.37 -17.65
C VAL A 155 -2.38 -13.04 -18.26
N LYS A 156 -2.49 -13.06 -19.59
CA LYS A 156 -3.63 -13.70 -20.28
C LYS A 156 -3.70 -15.19 -19.97
N GLU A 157 -2.57 -15.89 -20.01
CA GLU A 157 -2.50 -17.33 -19.72
C GLU A 157 -2.83 -17.62 -18.24
N ASN A 158 -2.29 -16.87 -17.32
CA ASN A 158 -2.56 -17.04 -15.89
C ASN A 158 -4.05 -16.79 -15.55
N ARG A 159 -4.65 -15.78 -16.17
CA ARG A 159 -6.08 -15.51 -16.00
C ARG A 159 -6.98 -16.64 -16.53
N LYS A 160 -6.58 -17.32 -17.61
CA LYS A 160 -7.31 -18.50 -18.10
C LYS A 160 -7.25 -19.68 -17.11
N LYS A 161 -6.15 -19.77 -16.36
CA LYS A 161 -5.94 -20.84 -15.36
C LYS A 161 -6.63 -20.55 -14.03
N HIS A 162 -7.20 -19.37 -13.84
CA HIS A 162 -7.88 -19.02 -12.60
C HIS A 162 -9.24 -19.74 -12.50
N ASN A 163 -9.44 -20.43 -11.39
CA ASN A 163 -10.70 -21.07 -11.04
C ASN A 163 -11.18 -20.54 -9.68
N PRO A 164 -12.28 -19.78 -9.60
CA PRO A 164 -12.75 -19.20 -8.33
C PRO A 164 -13.18 -20.25 -7.28
N LYS A 165 -13.32 -21.52 -7.67
CA LYS A 165 -13.62 -22.64 -6.78
C LYS A 165 -12.35 -23.37 -6.30
N SER A 166 -11.18 -23.06 -6.87
CA SER A 166 -9.91 -23.63 -6.47
C SER A 166 -9.31 -22.84 -5.29
N PRO A 167 -8.61 -23.51 -4.36
CA PRO A 167 -7.82 -22.81 -3.34
C PRO A 167 -6.56 -22.13 -3.92
N PHE A 168 -6.22 -22.41 -5.18
CA PHE A 168 -5.07 -21.80 -5.87
C PHE A 168 -5.46 -20.52 -6.58
N LEU A 169 -4.61 -19.50 -6.53
CA LEU A 169 -4.79 -18.27 -7.29
C LEU A 169 -4.68 -18.53 -8.80
N ILE A 170 -3.81 -19.44 -9.20
CA ILE A 170 -3.54 -19.81 -10.58
C ILE A 170 -3.30 -21.31 -10.65
N GLY A 171 -3.95 -21.98 -11.59
CA GLY A 171 -3.76 -23.41 -11.85
C GLY A 171 -4.24 -24.30 -10.70
N GLU A 172 -3.61 -25.46 -10.60
CA GLU A 172 -3.91 -26.51 -9.64
C GLU A 172 -2.60 -27.19 -9.20
N SER A 173 -2.62 -27.94 -8.10
CA SER A 173 -1.47 -28.75 -7.72
C SER A 173 -1.23 -29.86 -8.74
N MET A 174 0.03 -30.13 -9.02
CA MET A 174 0.46 -31.18 -9.94
C MET A 174 1.04 -32.37 -9.18
N SER A 175 1.04 -33.53 -9.85
CA SER A 175 1.70 -34.73 -9.32
C SER A 175 3.21 -34.46 -9.17
N GLY A 176 3.68 -34.49 -7.94
CA GLY A 176 5.08 -34.17 -7.59
C GLY A 176 5.27 -32.85 -6.85
N ASP A 177 4.23 -32.04 -6.69
CA ASP A 177 4.31 -30.85 -5.84
C ASP A 177 4.51 -31.26 -4.38
N VAL A 178 5.44 -30.60 -3.71
CA VAL A 178 5.65 -30.77 -2.27
C VAL A 178 4.76 -29.79 -1.52
N ILE A 179 3.74 -30.33 -0.86
CA ILE A 179 2.80 -29.54 -0.08
C ILE A 179 3.34 -29.43 1.35
N HIS A 180 3.55 -28.20 1.81
CA HIS A 180 3.93 -27.91 3.18
C HIS A 180 2.76 -27.30 3.93
N GLU A 181 2.48 -27.80 5.13
CA GLU A 181 1.57 -27.14 6.05
C GLU A 181 2.22 -25.84 6.56
N ALA A 182 1.51 -24.72 6.39
CA ALA A 182 1.98 -23.45 6.92
C ALA A 182 1.79 -23.39 8.44
N GLU A 183 2.84 -23.05 9.18
CA GLU A 183 2.69 -22.72 10.60
C GLU A 183 1.82 -21.47 10.76
N GLN A 184 0.59 -21.66 11.20
CA GLN A 184 -0.33 -20.59 11.55
C GLN A 184 -0.03 -20.15 12.99
N LYS A 185 0.70 -19.01 13.14
CA LYS A 185 0.97 -18.43 14.46
C LYS A 185 -0.06 -17.36 14.78
N ASN A 186 -0.73 -17.52 15.90
CA ASN A 186 -1.59 -16.47 16.45
C ASN A 186 -0.72 -15.48 17.24
N TRP A 187 -0.76 -14.21 16.84
CA TRP A 187 -0.02 -13.12 17.46
C TRP A 187 -0.87 -12.30 18.43
N ILE A 188 -2.09 -12.69 18.71
CA ILE A 188 -2.95 -12.02 19.69
C ILE A 188 -2.35 -12.21 21.08
N ASP A 189 -2.09 -11.10 21.77
CA ASP A 189 -1.73 -11.10 23.18
C ASP A 189 -2.95 -11.55 24.00
N ARG A 190 -2.86 -12.72 24.61
CA ARG A 190 -3.91 -13.28 25.47
C ARG A 190 -3.75 -12.92 26.95
N GLN A 191 -2.75 -12.11 27.30
CA GLN A 191 -2.52 -11.70 28.67
C GLN A 191 -3.66 -10.78 29.13
N LEU A 192 -4.40 -11.22 30.13
CA LEU A 192 -5.35 -10.38 30.83
C LEU A 192 -4.59 -9.28 31.57
N ARG A 193 -4.79 -8.05 31.19
CA ARG A 193 -4.26 -6.88 31.91
C ARG A 193 -5.42 -6.26 32.68
N PHE A 194 -5.22 -6.12 33.97
CA PHE A 194 -6.12 -5.29 34.78
C PHE A 194 -5.62 -3.85 34.63
N ASP A 195 -6.38 -3.00 33.96
CA ASP A 195 -6.14 -1.57 33.99
C ASP A 195 -6.54 -1.09 35.39
N PHE A 196 -5.57 -0.98 36.28
CA PHE A 196 -5.75 -0.25 37.52
C PHE A 196 -5.82 1.24 37.17
N PHE A 197 -6.96 1.87 37.46
CA PHE A 197 -7.22 3.29 37.34
C PHE A 197 -6.22 4.14 38.11
#